data_cb652efcbec8a804823a996f00eea349
#
_entry.id   cb652efcbec8a804823a996f00eea349
#
_cell.length_a   1.000
_cell.length_b   1.000
_cell.length_c   1.000
_cell.angle_alpha   90.00
_cell.angle_beta   90.00
_cell.angle_gamma   90.00
#
_symmetry.space_group_name_H-M   'P 1'
#
loop_
_entity.id
_entity.type
_entity.pdbx_description
1 polymer ?
#
loop_
_entity_poly.entity_id
_entity_poly.type
_entity_poly.pdbx_seq_one_letter_code
_entity_poly.pdbx_strand_id
1 'polypeptide(L)' 'MLYQVGLKKTEEGFAVWCPGLPGCASQGITEEEALENIKDAIHEYLLAVRVSNKDEMKRVVEVFA' A
#
# COMPACT_ATOMS: atom_id res chain seq x y z
N MET A 1 -13.87 -1.36 -3.16
CA MET A 1 -12.96 -1.05 -4.26
C MET A 1 -11.93 -2.14 -4.44
N LEU A 2 -11.61 -2.48 -5.67
CA LEU A 2 -10.69 -3.56 -5.94
C LEU A 2 -9.32 -3.03 -6.32
N TYR A 3 -8.29 -3.62 -5.73
CA TYR A 3 -6.93 -3.27 -6.07
C TYR A 3 -6.22 -4.51 -6.57
N GLN A 4 -5.46 -4.33 -7.65
CA GLN A 4 -4.70 -5.41 -8.18
C GLN A 4 -3.41 -5.51 -7.39
N VAL A 5 -3.00 -6.70 -6.99
CA VAL A 5 -1.78 -6.86 -6.24
C VAL A 5 -0.87 -7.87 -6.91
N GLY A 6 0.43 -7.72 -6.70
CA GLY A 6 1.41 -8.67 -7.17
C GLY A 6 1.77 -9.61 -6.03
N LEU A 7 2.06 -10.86 -6.37
CA LEU A 7 2.37 -11.86 -5.36
C LEU A 7 3.57 -12.66 -5.84
N LYS A 8 4.51 -12.91 -4.94
CA LYS A 8 5.69 -13.68 -5.29
C LYS A 8 6.04 -14.60 -4.17
N LYS A 9 6.32 -15.87 -4.49
CA LYS A 9 6.74 -16.81 -3.49
C LYS A 9 8.22 -16.60 -3.18
N THR A 10 8.56 -16.62 -1.89
CA THR A 10 9.93 -16.46 -1.45
C THR A 10 10.30 -17.64 -0.57
N GLU A 11 11.54 -17.70 -0.13
CA GLU A 11 11.96 -18.78 0.73
C GLU A 11 11.24 -18.76 2.07
N GLU A 12 10.81 -17.60 2.49
CA GLU A 12 10.17 -17.47 3.78
C GLU A 12 8.66 -17.42 3.72
N GLY A 13 8.10 -17.47 2.52
CA GLY A 13 6.66 -17.37 2.38
C GLY A 13 6.28 -16.63 1.11
N PHE A 14 5.44 -15.63 1.25
CA PHE A 14 4.98 -14.87 0.09
C PHE A 14 5.15 -13.38 0.32
N ALA A 15 5.63 -12.71 -0.71
CA ALA A 15 5.69 -11.24 -0.69
C ALA A 15 4.54 -10.73 -1.57
N VAL A 16 3.95 -9.62 -1.18
CA VAL A 16 2.82 -9.08 -1.89
C VAL A 16 2.94 -7.57 -1.93
N TRP A 17 2.52 -6.95 -3.02
CA TRP A 17 2.60 -5.50 -3.15
C TRP A 17 1.44 -5.02 -4.01
N CYS A 18 1.17 -3.73 -3.92
CA CYS A 18 0.11 -3.11 -4.70
C CYS A 18 0.74 -2.13 -5.68
N PRO A 19 0.82 -2.49 -6.97
CA PRO A 19 1.47 -1.60 -7.93
C PRO A 19 0.85 -0.23 -8.05
N GLY A 20 -0.42 -0.12 -7.77
CA GLY A 20 -1.10 1.17 -7.86
C GLY A 20 -0.81 2.09 -6.69
N LEU A 21 -0.18 1.59 -5.63
CA LEU A 21 0.10 2.39 -4.44
C LEU A 21 1.57 2.26 -4.10
N PRO A 22 2.40 3.20 -4.56
CA PRO A 22 3.85 3.08 -4.37
C PRO A 22 4.22 2.89 -2.90
N GLY A 23 5.07 1.92 -2.64
CA GLY A 23 5.49 1.64 -1.29
C GLY A 23 4.55 0.77 -0.48
N CYS A 24 3.41 0.41 -1.03
CA CYS A 24 2.46 -0.42 -0.30
C CYS A 24 2.78 -1.89 -0.54
N ALA A 25 3.31 -2.54 0.45
CA ALA A 25 3.72 -3.94 0.35
C ALA A 25 3.54 -4.64 1.68
N SER A 26 3.49 -5.96 1.63
CA SER A 26 3.38 -6.75 2.84
C SER A 26 3.90 -8.15 2.56
N GLN A 27 3.70 -9.06 3.49
CA GLN A 27 4.18 -10.43 3.33
C GLN A 27 3.37 -11.34 4.23
N GLY A 28 3.52 -12.65 4.02
CA GLY A 28 2.87 -13.64 4.85
C GLY A 28 3.51 -14.98 4.62
N ILE A 29 3.27 -15.92 5.53
CA ILE A 29 3.82 -17.25 5.40
C ILE A 29 3.07 -18.03 4.34
N THR A 30 1.79 -17.77 4.18
CA THR A 30 0.98 -18.41 3.15
C THR A 30 0.44 -17.33 2.24
N GLU A 31 -0.04 -17.73 1.07
CA GLU A 31 -0.63 -16.80 0.14
C GLU A 31 -1.82 -16.10 0.78
N GLU A 32 -2.64 -16.87 1.48
CA GLU A 32 -3.82 -16.33 2.11
C GLU A 32 -3.46 -15.28 3.14
N GLU A 33 -2.43 -15.55 3.94
CA GLU A 33 -1.99 -14.60 4.94
C GLU A 33 -1.44 -13.34 4.29
N ALA A 34 -0.65 -13.50 3.23
CA ALA A 34 -0.09 -12.35 2.53
C ALA A 34 -1.20 -11.47 1.97
N LEU A 35 -2.25 -12.09 1.41
CA LEU A 35 -3.35 -11.32 0.85
C LEU A 35 -4.13 -10.59 1.94
N GLU A 36 -4.30 -11.20 3.09
CA GLU A 36 -4.96 -10.53 4.19
C GLU A 36 -4.12 -9.34 4.68
N ASN A 37 -2.82 -9.56 4.76
CA ASN A 37 -1.95 -8.50 5.25
C ASN A 37 -1.88 -7.32 4.28
N ILE A 38 -1.93 -7.57 2.96
CA ILE A 38 -1.87 -6.46 2.03
C ILE A 38 -3.18 -5.66 2.07
N LYS A 39 -4.29 -6.30 2.40
CA LYS A 39 -5.54 -5.57 2.55
C LYS A 39 -5.43 -4.55 3.67
N ASP A 40 -4.84 -4.95 4.79
CA ASP A 40 -4.64 -4.02 5.90
C ASP A 40 -3.66 -2.93 5.51
N ALA A 41 -2.60 -3.28 4.78
CA ALA A 41 -1.62 -2.29 4.37
C ALA A 41 -2.23 -1.27 3.43
N ILE A 42 -3.10 -1.71 2.52
CA ILE A 42 -3.76 -0.81 1.61
C ILE A 42 -4.67 0.14 2.39
N HIS A 43 -5.40 -0.42 3.33
CA HIS A 43 -6.31 0.39 4.14
C HIS A 43 -5.56 1.50 4.87
N GLU A 44 -4.44 1.15 5.50
CA GLU A 44 -3.66 2.13 6.22
C GLU A 44 -2.99 3.13 5.29
N TYR A 45 -2.55 2.66 4.13
CA TYR A 45 -1.95 3.54 3.15
C TYR A 45 -2.95 4.61 2.73
N LEU A 46 -4.18 4.20 2.44
CA LEU A 46 -5.18 5.14 1.99
C LEU A 46 -5.57 6.14 3.08
N LEU A 47 -5.58 5.70 4.32
CA LEU A 47 -5.85 6.60 5.41
C LEU A 47 -4.74 7.65 5.56
N ALA A 48 -3.50 7.21 5.44
CA ALA A 48 -2.36 8.11 5.57
C ALA A 48 -2.34 9.12 4.43
N VAL A 49 -2.62 8.65 3.21
CA VAL A 49 -2.63 9.54 2.06
C VAL A 49 -3.75 10.57 2.21
N ARG A 50 -4.89 10.13 2.70
CA ARG A 50 -6.00 11.04 2.87
C ARG A 50 -5.65 12.16 3.87
N VAL A 51 -5.00 11.79 4.96
CA VAL A 51 -4.62 12.77 5.95
C VAL A 51 -3.56 13.70 5.38
N SER A 52 -2.58 13.14 4.66
CA SER A 52 -1.55 13.95 4.06
C SER A 52 -2.11 14.92 3.05
N ASN A 53 -3.05 14.47 2.25
CA ASN A 53 -3.65 15.34 1.26
C ASN A 53 -4.37 16.50 1.91
N LYS A 54 -4.99 16.25 3.05
CA LYS A 54 -5.66 17.29 3.73
C LYS A 54 -4.69 18.36 4.16
N ASP A 55 -3.53 17.95 4.64
CA ASP A 55 -2.53 18.88 5.05
C ASP A 55 -1.89 19.55 3.87
N GLU A 56 -1.68 18.80 2.82
CA GLU A 56 -1.01 19.34 1.68
C GLU A 56 -1.75 20.37 0.96
N MET A 57 -3.02 20.39 1.07
CA MET A 57 -3.79 21.40 0.39
C MET A 57 -3.31 22.76 0.75
N LYS A 58 -2.69 22.89 1.88
CA LYS A 58 -2.21 24.14 2.28
C LYS A 58 -0.92 24.51 1.69
N ARG A 59 -0.14 23.56 1.25
CA ARG A 59 1.12 23.91 0.73
C ARG A 59 1.41 23.39 -0.59
N VAL A 60 0.46 22.78 -1.18
CA VAL A 60 0.59 22.21 -2.45
C VAL A 60 1.08 23.19 -3.42
N VAL A 61 0.78 24.36 -3.16
CA VAL A 61 1.13 25.32 -4.02
C VAL A 61 2.55 25.56 -4.14
N GLU A 62 3.26 25.25 -3.23
CA GLU A 62 4.56 25.49 -3.25
C GLU A 62 5.38 24.72 -4.02
N VAL A 63 5.02 23.78 -4.29
CA VAL A 63 5.84 23.03 -4.94
C VAL A 63 6.36 23.34 -6.07
N PHE A 64 6.69 23.79 -6.21
CA PHE A 64 6.92 24.13 -7.13
C PHE A 64 7.57 24.51 -7.66
N ALA A 65 7.35 24.69 -7.36
CA ALA A 65 7.75 25.10 -8.05
C ALA A 65 8.34 24.77 -8.50
#